data_aaead24c7cf7baf0de1885048f8cb5bf
#
_entry.id   aaead24c7cf7baf0de1885048f8cb5bf
#
_cell.length_a   1.000
_cell.length_b   1.000
_cell.length_c   1.000
_cell.angle_alpha   90.00
_cell.angle_beta   90.00
_cell.angle_gamma   90.00
#
_symmetry.space_group_name_H-M   'P 1'
#
loop_
_entity.id
_entity.type
_entity.pdbx_description
1 polymer ?
#
loop_
_entity_poly.entity_id
_entity_poly.type
_entity_poly.pdbx_seq_one_letter_code
_entity_poly.pdbx_strand_id
1 'polypeptide(L)'
;MGAVVLALGALTALSAHAAEPAPVELAAGVYLVPGTGGEPDASNLGRVGNAGFIVGRTGVLAIDTGTSYLHGRALLAAIRSVTDRPVKLALITHTKQEFLFGALAFREQGIPIAMHQAAAELMASRCETCLKTLRSTLGEDAMRGTAMFKPDLTFTDPQGFDAATPIGRPIQVLYFGHSSGPGDIAVYDPRSRTLFAGGLLDSKRIPDVIDSDLPRWREALRTLRALPAEVFVPGHGPDGDRRMVDQVDRYLDQLSARAHALQSGGAPLSDVPDATSLPEFAGWDQYDTVHRRNAALVYLRYEREQLYKSPRGASAP
;
A
#
# COMPACT_ATOMS: atom_id res chain seq x y z
N MET A 1 34.11 -50.27 37.49
CA MET A 1 34.10 -48.79 37.25
C MET A 1 33.58 -48.58 35.85
N GLY A 2 32.28 -48.30 35.73
CA GLY A 2 31.64 -48.05 34.44
C GLY A 2 31.41 -46.56 34.25
N ALA A 3 31.94 -46.01 33.17
CA ALA A 3 31.75 -44.61 32.79
C ALA A 3 30.46 -44.47 31.98
N VAL A 4 29.51 -43.69 32.50
CA VAL A 4 28.28 -43.31 31.78
C VAL A 4 28.62 -42.04 30.99
N VAL A 5 28.57 -42.17 29.64
CA VAL A 5 28.67 -41.04 28.73
C VAL A 5 27.27 -40.48 28.52
N LEU A 6 26.99 -39.30 29.08
CA LEU A 6 25.79 -38.51 28.78
C LEU A 6 26.01 -37.78 27.42
N ALA A 7 25.27 -38.18 26.39
CA ALA A 7 25.18 -37.44 25.14
C ALA A 7 24.15 -36.30 25.31
N LEU A 8 24.62 -35.06 25.39
CA LEU A 8 23.74 -33.88 25.23
C LEU A 8 23.34 -33.74 23.78
N GLY A 9 22.09 -34.08 23.47
CA GLY A 9 21.47 -33.73 22.19
C GLY A 9 21.14 -32.25 22.16
N ALA A 10 21.82 -31.49 21.34
CA ALA A 10 21.45 -30.12 21.03
C ALA A 10 20.21 -30.14 20.14
N LEU A 11 19.02 -29.83 20.70
CA LEU A 11 17.83 -29.49 19.89
C LEU A 11 18.09 -28.13 19.22
N THR A 12 18.44 -28.13 17.94
CA THR A 12 18.36 -26.94 17.11
C THR A 12 16.87 -26.65 16.88
N ALA A 13 16.35 -25.62 17.55
CA ALA A 13 15.06 -25.06 17.24
C ALA A 13 15.10 -24.54 15.79
N LEU A 14 14.48 -25.28 14.85
CA LEU A 14 14.14 -24.72 13.55
C LEU A 14 13.13 -23.61 13.80
N SER A 15 13.58 -22.37 13.70
CA SER A 15 12.69 -21.21 13.59
C SER A 15 11.85 -21.45 12.36
N ALA A 16 10.54 -21.63 12.52
CA ALA A 16 9.59 -21.64 11.42
C ALA A 16 9.63 -20.25 10.77
N HIS A 17 10.46 -20.12 9.73
CA HIS A 17 10.41 -18.94 8.88
C HIS A 17 9.07 -19.00 8.15
N ALA A 18 8.29 -17.91 8.24
CA ALA A 18 7.12 -17.76 7.38
C ALA A 18 7.55 -18.05 5.95
N ALA A 19 6.82 -18.92 5.26
CA ALA A 19 7.14 -19.31 3.90
C ALA A 19 7.27 -18.07 3.02
N GLU A 20 8.30 -18.03 2.18
CA GLU A 20 8.48 -16.94 1.22
C GLU A 20 7.25 -16.90 0.30
N PRO A 21 6.63 -15.73 0.08
CA PRO A 21 5.46 -15.64 -0.76
C PRO A 21 5.81 -16.03 -2.21
N ALA A 22 5.14 -17.05 -2.71
CA ALA A 22 5.33 -17.46 -4.10
C ALA A 22 4.66 -16.46 -5.05
N PRO A 23 5.33 -16.03 -6.14
CA PRO A 23 4.70 -15.17 -7.14
C PRO A 23 3.60 -15.93 -7.89
N VAL A 24 2.47 -15.26 -8.12
CA VAL A 24 1.33 -15.76 -8.89
C VAL A 24 1.33 -15.06 -10.25
N GLU A 25 1.36 -15.81 -11.34
CA GLU A 25 1.25 -15.24 -12.68
C GLU A 25 -0.21 -14.86 -12.97
N LEU A 26 -0.47 -13.57 -13.12
CA LEU A 26 -1.80 -13.03 -13.44
C LEU A 26 -2.05 -13.00 -14.97
N ALA A 27 -1.01 -12.76 -15.71
CA ALA A 27 -1.00 -12.75 -17.18
C ALA A 27 0.46 -12.89 -17.64
N ALA A 28 0.66 -13.21 -18.92
CA ALA A 28 2.00 -13.48 -19.49
C ALA A 28 3.04 -12.42 -19.11
N GLY A 29 3.93 -12.78 -18.19
CA GLY A 29 5.01 -11.96 -17.66
C GLY A 29 4.54 -10.90 -16.65
N VAL A 30 3.37 -11.00 -16.04
CA VAL A 30 2.87 -10.14 -14.98
C VAL A 30 2.57 -10.96 -13.75
N TYR A 31 3.20 -10.61 -12.64
CA TYR A 31 3.18 -11.41 -11.42
C TYR A 31 2.75 -10.59 -10.21
N LEU A 32 1.90 -11.18 -9.39
CA LEU A 32 1.53 -10.72 -8.06
C LEU A 32 2.33 -11.50 -7.02
N VAL A 33 2.91 -10.82 -6.04
CA VAL A 33 3.38 -11.39 -4.79
C VAL A 33 2.38 -11.00 -3.72
N PRO A 34 1.46 -11.89 -3.32
CA PRO A 34 0.34 -11.53 -2.46
C PRO A 34 0.79 -11.25 -1.02
N GLY A 35 0.20 -10.22 -0.43
CA GLY A 35 0.28 -9.96 1.00
C GLY A 35 -0.68 -10.86 1.79
N THR A 36 -0.42 -10.99 3.09
CA THR A 36 -1.22 -11.83 3.99
C THR A 36 -2.52 -11.16 4.44
N GLY A 37 -2.66 -9.84 4.26
CA GLY A 37 -3.70 -9.05 4.92
C GLY A 37 -3.47 -8.91 6.43
N GLY A 38 -4.45 -8.37 7.14
CA GLY A 38 -4.36 -8.10 8.58
C GLY A 38 -3.47 -6.91 8.94
N GLU A 39 -3.20 -6.76 10.24
CA GLU A 39 -2.21 -5.80 10.74
C GLU A 39 -0.79 -6.38 10.67
N PRO A 40 0.24 -5.54 10.48
CA PRO A 40 1.62 -5.99 10.63
C PRO A 40 1.88 -6.54 12.04
N ASP A 41 2.37 -7.77 12.13
CA ASP A 41 2.76 -8.43 13.37
C ASP A 41 3.98 -9.35 13.16
N ALA A 42 4.47 -9.92 14.26
CA ALA A 42 5.62 -10.81 14.25
C ALA A 42 5.38 -12.13 13.47
N SER A 43 4.13 -12.56 13.30
CA SER A 43 3.79 -13.82 12.62
C SER A 43 3.81 -13.66 11.10
N ASN A 44 3.35 -12.50 10.58
CA ASN A 44 3.36 -12.16 9.16
C ASN A 44 4.59 -11.32 8.73
N LEU A 45 5.46 -10.95 9.68
CA LEU A 45 6.65 -10.12 9.45
C LEU A 45 6.33 -8.80 8.72
N GLY A 46 5.11 -8.29 8.88
CA GLY A 46 4.62 -7.10 8.21
C GLY A 46 4.33 -7.27 6.71
N ARG A 47 4.31 -8.48 6.18
CA ARG A 47 4.09 -8.79 4.75
C ARG A 47 2.59 -8.73 4.40
N VAL A 48 1.91 -7.65 4.77
CA VAL A 48 0.45 -7.54 4.67
C VAL A 48 -0.03 -6.96 3.34
N GLY A 49 0.80 -6.14 2.68
CA GLY A 49 0.51 -5.52 1.39
C GLY A 49 0.99 -6.35 0.21
N ASN A 50 0.35 -6.16 -0.93
CA ASN A 50 0.72 -6.78 -2.20
C ASN A 50 1.95 -6.10 -2.79
N ALA A 51 2.80 -6.88 -3.43
CA ALA A 51 3.83 -6.41 -4.34
C ALA A 51 3.69 -7.10 -5.69
N GLY A 52 4.37 -6.62 -6.70
CA GLY A 52 4.31 -7.26 -8.01
C GLY A 52 5.52 -7.00 -8.85
N PHE A 53 5.56 -7.63 -10.03
CA PHE A 53 6.58 -7.33 -11.02
C PHE A 53 6.12 -7.66 -12.44
N ILE A 54 6.69 -6.93 -13.39
CA ILE A 54 6.40 -7.08 -14.80
C ILE A 54 7.68 -7.44 -15.53
N VAL A 55 7.69 -8.59 -16.20
CA VAL A 55 8.80 -9.07 -17.02
C VAL A 55 8.66 -8.53 -18.43
N GLY A 56 9.58 -7.68 -18.81
CA GLY A 56 9.71 -7.16 -20.17
C GLY A 56 10.78 -7.90 -20.97
N ARG A 57 11.07 -7.41 -22.18
CA ARG A 57 12.03 -8.05 -23.08
C ARG A 57 13.48 -7.93 -22.58
N THR A 58 13.85 -6.82 -21.95
CA THR A 58 15.22 -6.48 -21.54
C THR A 58 15.43 -6.44 -20.04
N GLY A 59 14.39 -6.59 -19.24
CA GLY A 59 14.48 -6.53 -17.78
C GLY A 59 13.12 -6.65 -17.10
N VAL A 60 13.13 -6.39 -15.79
CA VAL A 60 11.96 -6.47 -14.91
C VAL A 60 11.73 -5.11 -14.26
N LEU A 61 10.46 -4.68 -14.20
CA LEU A 61 9.96 -3.63 -13.33
C LEU A 61 9.40 -4.27 -12.06
N ALA A 62 9.96 -3.96 -10.90
CA ALA A 62 9.37 -4.29 -9.62
C ALA A 62 8.38 -3.19 -9.19
N ILE A 63 7.26 -3.58 -8.61
CA ILE A 63 6.20 -2.70 -8.12
C ILE A 63 6.06 -2.93 -6.63
N ASP A 64 6.37 -1.88 -5.87
CA ASP A 64 6.53 -1.88 -4.42
C ASP A 64 7.68 -2.77 -3.92
N THR A 65 8.19 -2.48 -2.73
CA THR A 65 9.43 -3.09 -2.24
C THR A 65 9.24 -3.88 -0.93
N GLY A 66 8.06 -3.78 -0.32
CA GLY A 66 7.73 -4.48 0.92
C GLY A 66 8.12 -3.73 2.19
N THR A 67 7.85 -4.36 3.33
CA THR A 67 7.86 -3.77 4.68
C THR A 67 9.26 -3.58 5.27
N SER A 68 10.21 -4.43 4.90
CA SER A 68 11.55 -4.46 5.50
C SER A 68 12.61 -4.85 4.48
N TYR A 69 13.87 -4.60 4.83
CA TYR A 69 15.00 -5.07 4.02
C TYR A 69 14.92 -6.57 3.72
N LEU A 70 14.57 -7.39 4.74
CA LEU A 70 14.41 -8.84 4.55
C LEU A 70 13.25 -9.17 3.61
N HIS A 71 12.14 -8.42 3.68
CA HIS A 71 11.03 -8.58 2.72
C HIS A 71 11.46 -8.20 1.29
N GLY A 72 12.20 -7.09 1.12
CA GLY A 72 12.75 -6.71 -0.19
C GLY A 72 13.69 -7.78 -0.78
N ARG A 73 14.52 -8.42 0.04
CA ARG A 73 15.33 -9.58 -0.39
C ARG A 73 14.46 -10.77 -0.83
N ALA A 74 13.38 -11.04 -0.11
CA ALA A 74 12.42 -12.08 -0.45
C ALA A 74 11.75 -11.81 -1.80
N LEU A 75 11.32 -10.56 -2.03
CA LEU A 75 10.76 -10.14 -3.32
C LEU A 75 11.75 -10.29 -4.47
N LEU A 76 13.02 -9.93 -4.27
CA LEU A 76 14.08 -10.16 -5.26
C LEU A 76 14.31 -11.66 -5.53
N ALA A 77 14.22 -12.50 -4.50
CA ALA A 77 14.29 -13.96 -4.67
C ALA A 77 13.09 -14.49 -5.45
N ALA A 78 11.87 -14.01 -5.16
CA ALA A 78 10.67 -14.34 -5.90
C ALA A 78 10.77 -13.98 -7.39
N ILE A 79 11.30 -12.80 -7.72
CA ILE A 79 11.56 -12.40 -9.12
C ILE A 79 12.54 -13.37 -9.78
N ARG A 80 13.67 -13.69 -9.11
CA ARG A 80 14.69 -14.62 -9.65
C ARG A 80 14.17 -16.04 -9.82
N SER A 81 13.18 -16.48 -9.06
CA SER A 81 12.56 -17.80 -9.26
C SER A 81 11.76 -17.91 -10.56
N VAL A 82 11.40 -16.76 -11.14
CA VAL A 82 10.60 -16.67 -12.37
C VAL A 82 11.47 -16.38 -13.60
N THR A 83 12.49 -15.54 -13.45
CA THR A 83 13.29 -15.06 -14.59
C THR A 83 14.70 -14.66 -14.20
N ASP A 84 15.67 -14.92 -15.10
CA ASP A 84 17.04 -14.46 -14.98
C ASP A 84 17.26 -13.02 -15.48
N ARG A 85 16.20 -12.36 -16.00
CA ARG A 85 16.30 -10.99 -16.47
C ARG A 85 16.57 -10.04 -15.30
N PRO A 86 17.47 -9.05 -15.48
CA PRO A 86 17.80 -8.10 -14.41
C PRO A 86 16.60 -7.22 -14.05
N VAL A 87 16.41 -6.98 -12.76
CA VAL A 87 15.50 -5.93 -12.30
C VAL A 87 16.14 -4.58 -12.64
N LYS A 88 15.43 -3.75 -13.41
CA LYS A 88 15.95 -2.48 -13.93
C LYS A 88 15.47 -1.28 -13.15
N LEU A 89 14.33 -1.42 -12.47
CA LEU A 89 13.67 -0.36 -11.73
C LEU A 89 12.75 -0.98 -10.69
N ALA A 90 12.71 -0.37 -9.49
CA ALA A 90 11.67 -0.58 -8.51
C ALA A 90 10.85 0.71 -8.38
N LEU A 91 9.55 0.63 -8.63
CA LEU A 91 8.61 1.75 -8.58
C LEU A 91 7.69 1.59 -7.38
N ILE A 92 7.76 2.52 -6.43
CA ILE A 92 6.91 2.54 -5.25
C ILE A 92 5.65 3.32 -5.56
N THR A 93 4.49 2.70 -5.33
CA THR A 93 3.20 3.23 -5.76
C THR A 93 2.63 4.28 -4.82
N HIS A 94 2.91 4.17 -3.51
CA HIS A 94 2.34 5.07 -2.49
C HIS A 94 3.10 5.00 -1.16
N THR A 95 2.80 5.94 -0.25
CA THR A 95 3.52 6.07 1.02
C THR A 95 2.78 5.33 2.14
N LYS A 96 2.97 4.02 2.20
CA LYS A 96 2.57 3.17 3.32
C LYS A 96 3.75 2.30 3.73
N GLN A 97 3.93 2.10 5.03
CA GLN A 97 5.11 1.42 5.60
C GLN A 97 5.34 0.00 5.06
N GLU A 98 4.29 -0.70 4.69
CA GLU A 98 4.32 -2.07 4.17
C GLU A 98 4.79 -2.17 2.71
N PHE A 99 5.01 -1.03 2.03
CA PHE A 99 5.44 -0.98 0.63
C PHE A 99 6.82 -0.37 0.41
N LEU A 100 7.39 0.28 1.43
CA LEU A 100 8.54 1.17 1.29
C LEU A 100 9.89 0.54 1.66
N PHE A 101 9.94 -0.10 2.83
CA PHE A 101 11.21 -0.29 3.53
C PHE A 101 12.07 -1.45 3.04
N GLY A 102 11.59 -2.20 2.04
CA GLY A 102 12.40 -3.16 1.30
C GLY A 102 13.36 -2.52 0.29
N ALA A 103 13.21 -1.22 0.01
CA ALA A 103 13.97 -0.47 -1.00
C ALA A 103 15.50 -0.64 -0.90
N LEU A 104 16.05 -0.72 0.33
CA LEU A 104 17.49 -0.89 0.51
C LEU A 104 18.02 -2.22 -0.03
N ALA A 105 17.23 -3.28 -0.04
CA ALA A 105 17.60 -4.56 -0.63
C ALA A 105 17.75 -4.47 -2.17
N PHE A 106 16.88 -3.71 -2.81
CA PHE A 106 16.96 -3.42 -4.25
C PHE A 106 18.19 -2.57 -4.57
N ARG A 107 18.39 -1.52 -3.79
CA ARG A 107 19.52 -0.60 -3.96
C ARG A 107 20.87 -1.29 -3.78
N GLU A 108 21.00 -2.24 -2.86
CA GLU A 108 22.21 -3.07 -2.69
C GLU A 108 22.56 -3.85 -3.97
N GLN A 109 21.57 -4.17 -4.81
CA GLN A 109 21.77 -4.81 -6.11
C GLN A 109 21.95 -3.80 -7.26
N GLY A 110 22.11 -2.51 -6.94
CA GLY A 110 22.24 -1.45 -7.93
C GLY A 110 20.95 -1.11 -8.68
N ILE A 111 19.77 -1.52 -8.13
CA ILE A 111 18.47 -1.26 -8.72
C ILE A 111 17.97 0.10 -8.22
N PRO A 112 17.72 1.07 -9.11
CA PRO A 112 17.21 2.38 -8.73
C PRO A 112 15.75 2.29 -8.22
N ILE A 113 15.45 3.14 -7.25
CA ILE A 113 14.12 3.29 -6.65
C ILE A 113 13.49 4.57 -7.18
N ALA A 114 12.30 4.47 -7.75
CA ALA A 114 11.51 5.61 -8.22
C ALA A 114 10.24 5.79 -7.39
N MET A 115 9.86 7.05 -7.15
CA MET A 115 8.62 7.45 -6.49
C MET A 115 8.10 8.76 -7.10
N HIS A 116 6.79 9.00 -6.99
CA HIS A 116 6.25 10.34 -7.20
C HIS A 116 6.81 11.28 -6.12
N GLN A 117 7.15 12.53 -6.50
CA GLN A 117 7.79 13.49 -5.59
C GLN A 117 6.97 13.72 -4.33
N ALA A 118 5.66 13.94 -4.43
CA ALA A 118 4.79 14.17 -3.28
C ALA A 118 4.74 12.96 -2.32
N ALA A 119 4.82 11.73 -2.83
CA ALA A 119 4.93 10.53 -2.00
C ALA A 119 6.28 10.46 -1.28
N ALA A 120 7.37 10.83 -1.95
CA ALA A 120 8.70 10.89 -1.34
C ALA A 120 8.79 11.97 -0.24
N GLU A 121 8.16 13.11 -0.44
CA GLU A 121 8.06 14.19 0.56
C GLU A 121 7.25 13.73 1.79
N LEU A 122 6.12 13.07 1.59
CA LEU A 122 5.33 12.49 2.68
C LEU A 122 6.14 11.45 3.46
N MET A 123 6.83 10.55 2.75
CA MET A 123 7.72 9.56 3.37
C MET A 123 8.79 10.24 4.23
N ALA A 124 9.48 11.24 3.71
CA ALA A 124 10.52 11.97 4.43
C ALA A 124 10.00 12.67 5.70
N SER A 125 8.74 13.14 5.67
CA SER A 125 8.15 13.86 6.81
C SER A 125 7.63 12.96 7.93
N ARG A 126 7.29 11.68 7.64
CA ARG A 126 6.55 10.81 8.59
C ARG A 126 7.22 9.48 8.90
N CYS A 127 7.94 8.92 7.95
CA CYS A 127 8.27 7.49 8.01
C CYS A 127 9.38 7.11 8.98
N GLU A 128 10.06 8.08 9.61
CA GLU A 128 10.85 7.77 10.81
C GLU A 128 9.98 7.20 11.94
N THR A 129 8.76 7.76 12.12
CA THR A 129 7.78 7.22 13.08
C THR A 129 7.27 5.86 12.62
N CYS A 130 6.97 5.70 11.33
CA CYS A 130 6.58 4.41 10.75
C CYS A 130 7.63 3.33 11.05
N LEU A 131 8.91 3.65 10.84
CA LEU A 131 10.02 2.72 11.07
C LEU A 131 10.15 2.34 12.56
N LYS A 132 9.99 3.30 13.48
CA LYS A 132 9.96 3.03 14.93
C LYS A 132 8.81 2.10 15.30
N THR A 133 7.62 2.35 14.77
CA THR A 133 6.44 1.51 14.99
C THR A 133 6.69 0.09 14.48
N LEU A 134 7.20 -0.08 13.26
CA LEU A 134 7.51 -1.39 12.71
C LEU A 134 8.55 -2.14 13.55
N ARG A 135 9.60 -1.47 14.02
CA ARG A 135 10.59 -2.10 14.92
C ARG A 135 9.97 -2.56 16.22
N SER A 136 9.09 -1.75 16.81
CA SER A 136 8.38 -2.12 18.03
C SER A 136 7.43 -3.31 17.82
N THR A 137 6.79 -3.39 16.65
CA THR A 137 5.78 -4.41 16.34
C THR A 137 6.39 -5.73 15.86
N LEU A 138 7.39 -5.65 14.97
CA LEU A 138 7.98 -6.81 14.31
C LEU A 138 9.24 -7.33 15.00
N GLY A 139 9.87 -6.51 15.84
CA GLY A 139 11.14 -6.80 16.48
C GLY A 139 12.37 -6.48 15.64
N GLU A 140 13.52 -6.31 16.30
CA GLU A 140 14.78 -5.89 15.67
C GLU A 140 15.30 -6.89 14.62
N ASP A 141 15.09 -8.20 14.85
CA ASP A 141 15.54 -9.23 13.92
C ASP A 141 14.81 -9.16 12.57
N ALA A 142 13.48 -8.98 12.57
CA ALA A 142 12.68 -8.82 11.36
C ALA A 142 13.00 -7.52 10.63
N MET A 143 13.45 -6.50 11.37
CA MET A 143 13.79 -5.17 10.84
C MET A 143 15.30 -4.97 10.57
N ARG A 144 16.10 -6.03 10.70
CA ARG A 144 17.56 -5.97 10.45
C ARG A 144 17.85 -5.47 9.04
N GLY A 145 18.74 -4.48 8.92
CA GLY A 145 19.11 -3.85 7.65
C GLY A 145 18.09 -2.83 7.13
N THR A 146 16.94 -2.68 7.81
CA THR A 146 15.91 -1.73 7.41
C THR A 146 16.22 -0.34 7.97
N ALA A 147 16.17 0.68 7.11
CA ALA A 147 16.40 2.08 7.48
C ALA A 147 15.62 3.01 6.54
N MET A 148 15.56 4.28 6.92
CA MET A 148 15.09 5.34 6.03
C MET A 148 15.96 5.41 4.77
N PHE A 149 15.35 5.74 3.66
CA PHE A 149 16.05 5.94 2.39
C PHE A 149 15.52 7.18 1.67
N LYS A 150 16.23 7.58 0.64
CA LYS A 150 15.78 8.61 -0.29
C LYS A 150 15.68 7.95 -1.67
N PRO A 151 14.57 8.13 -2.42
CA PRO A 151 14.47 7.60 -3.78
C PRO A 151 15.61 8.08 -4.67
N ASP A 152 16.04 7.24 -5.60
CA ASP A 152 17.08 7.59 -6.58
C ASP A 152 16.50 8.46 -7.70
N LEU A 153 15.22 8.25 -8.01
CA LEU A 153 14.48 8.99 -9.02
C LEU A 153 13.15 9.50 -8.42
N THR A 154 12.83 10.76 -8.67
CA THR A 154 11.52 11.34 -8.39
C THR A 154 10.95 11.98 -9.63
N PHE A 155 9.62 11.98 -9.76
CA PHE A 155 8.90 12.61 -10.85
C PHE A 155 7.62 13.28 -10.32
N THR A 156 7.17 14.32 -10.99
CA THR A 156 5.91 15.03 -10.72
C THR A 156 4.87 14.77 -11.81
N ASP A 157 5.34 14.60 -13.05
CA ASP A 157 4.53 14.23 -14.19
C ASP A 157 4.87 12.82 -14.66
N PRO A 158 3.94 11.84 -14.50
CA PRO A 158 4.18 10.48 -14.92
C PRO A 158 4.29 10.32 -16.44
N GLN A 159 3.78 11.28 -17.25
CA GLN A 159 3.92 11.24 -18.71
C GLN A 159 5.38 11.44 -19.14
N GLY A 160 6.16 12.18 -18.35
CA GLY A 160 7.59 12.35 -18.55
C GLY A 160 8.45 11.24 -17.92
N PHE A 161 7.86 10.34 -17.16
CA PHE A 161 8.58 9.25 -16.49
C PHE A 161 8.47 7.95 -17.29
N ASP A 162 9.60 7.48 -17.82
CA ASP A 162 9.66 6.27 -18.63
C ASP A 162 10.01 5.03 -17.78
N ALA A 163 9.00 4.23 -17.45
CA ALA A 163 9.16 2.92 -16.85
C ALA A 163 9.22 1.78 -17.90
N ALA A 164 8.91 2.06 -19.14
CA ALA A 164 8.78 1.07 -20.20
C ALA A 164 10.12 0.75 -20.88
N THR A 165 10.91 1.75 -21.19
CA THR A 165 12.20 1.58 -21.91
C THR A 165 13.19 0.67 -21.19
N PRO A 166 13.41 0.79 -19.87
CA PRO A 166 14.33 -0.07 -19.15
C PRO A 166 14.05 -1.57 -19.29
N ILE A 167 12.76 -1.94 -19.39
CA ILE A 167 12.33 -3.33 -19.46
C ILE A 167 11.93 -3.79 -20.87
N GLY A 168 11.82 -2.86 -21.84
CA GLY A 168 11.44 -3.18 -23.21
C GLY A 168 10.01 -3.71 -23.34
N ARG A 169 9.06 -3.18 -22.52
CA ARG A 169 7.63 -3.50 -22.52
C ARG A 169 6.84 -2.21 -22.26
N PRO A 170 5.73 -1.94 -22.97
CA PRO A 170 4.91 -0.77 -22.70
C PRO A 170 4.38 -0.78 -21.27
N ILE A 171 4.59 0.30 -20.55
CA ILE A 171 4.06 0.52 -19.20
C ILE A 171 3.55 1.96 -19.14
N GLN A 172 2.42 2.16 -18.48
CA GLN A 172 1.88 3.48 -18.18
C GLN A 172 1.85 3.69 -16.68
N VAL A 173 2.48 4.75 -16.21
CA VAL A 173 2.37 5.22 -14.84
C VAL A 173 1.27 6.28 -14.81
N LEU A 174 0.29 6.11 -13.93
CA LEU A 174 -0.90 6.95 -13.86
C LEU A 174 -0.93 7.69 -12.52
N TYR A 175 -1.17 8.99 -12.57
CA TYR A 175 -1.31 9.85 -11.41
C TYR A 175 -2.57 10.69 -11.53
N PHE A 176 -3.36 10.76 -10.46
CA PHE A 176 -4.67 11.41 -10.46
C PHE A 176 -4.72 12.61 -9.51
N GLY A 177 -3.58 13.20 -9.20
CA GLY A 177 -3.48 14.24 -8.19
C GLY A 177 -3.49 13.65 -6.77
N HIS A 178 -3.64 14.50 -5.77
CA HIS A 178 -3.82 14.06 -4.39
C HIS A 178 -5.19 13.37 -4.27
N SER A 179 -5.19 12.05 -4.18
CA SER A 179 -6.39 11.20 -4.14
C SER A 179 -6.44 10.36 -2.86
N SER A 180 -6.09 9.08 -2.89
CA SER A 180 -5.94 8.22 -1.70
C SER A 180 -4.81 8.68 -0.80
N GLY A 181 -3.77 9.27 -1.39
CA GLY A 181 -2.67 9.94 -0.72
C GLY A 181 -1.97 10.92 -1.66
N PRO A 182 -1.09 11.79 -1.14
CA PRO A 182 -0.30 12.68 -1.97
C PRO A 182 0.77 11.87 -2.72
N GLY A 183 0.67 11.86 -4.05
CA GLY A 183 1.63 11.18 -4.91
C GLY A 183 1.35 9.69 -5.13
N ASP A 184 0.16 9.20 -4.81
CA ASP A 184 -0.25 7.84 -5.10
C ASP A 184 -0.42 7.65 -6.61
N ILE A 185 0.18 6.58 -7.13
CA ILE A 185 0.18 6.25 -8.55
C ILE A 185 -0.36 4.84 -8.78
N ALA A 186 -0.81 4.58 -10.00
CA ALA A 186 -1.09 3.24 -10.50
C ALA A 186 -0.14 2.89 -11.65
N VAL A 187 0.11 1.59 -11.85
CA VAL A 187 0.95 1.07 -12.92
C VAL A 187 0.09 0.19 -13.83
N TYR A 188 -0.10 0.62 -15.06
CA TYR A 188 -0.89 -0.09 -16.04
C TYR A 188 -0.01 -0.74 -17.12
N ASP A 189 -0.18 -2.03 -17.30
CA ASP A 189 0.40 -2.78 -18.42
C ASP A 189 -0.67 -2.95 -19.53
N PRO A 190 -0.61 -2.19 -20.61
CA PRO A 190 -1.61 -2.26 -21.66
C PRO A 190 -1.58 -3.57 -22.44
N ARG A 191 -0.46 -4.30 -22.42
CA ARG A 191 -0.32 -5.58 -23.13
C ARG A 191 -1.15 -6.69 -22.48
N SER A 192 -1.12 -6.76 -21.15
CA SER A 192 -1.88 -7.75 -20.37
C SER A 192 -3.22 -7.21 -19.86
N ARG A 193 -3.45 -5.90 -19.98
CA ARG A 193 -4.57 -5.17 -19.38
C ARG A 193 -4.64 -5.32 -17.86
N THR A 194 -3.47 -5.41 -17.21
CA THR A 194 -3.34 -5.49 -15.77
C THR A 194 -3.00 -4.13 -15.18
N LEU A 195 -3.71 -3.75 -14.11
CA LEU A 195 -3.52 -2.52 -13.36
C LEU A 195 -3.08 -2.83 -11.94
N PHE A 196 -1.89 -2.42 -11.54
CA PHE A 196 -1.48 -2.33 -10.15
C PHE A 196 -1.91 -0.98 -9.61
N ALA A 197 -2.89 -0.97 -8.73
CA ALA A 197 -3.56 0.24 -8.28
C ALA A 197 -2.94 0.87 -7.02
N GLY A 198 -2.02 0.17 -6.35
CA GLY A 198 -1.41 0.66 -5.12
C GLY A 198 -2.45 1.11 -4.09
N GLY A 199 -2.20 2.24 -3.43
CA GLY A 199 -3.09 2.81 -2.43
C GLY A 199 -4.45 3.30 -2.93
N LEU A 200 -4.69 3.31 -4.25
CA LEU A 200 -5.98 3.71 -4.82
C LEU A 200 -7.07 2.67 -4.63
N LEU A 201 -6.72 1.39 -4.47
CA LEU A 201 -7.66 0.30 -4.27
C LEU A 201 -7.21 -0.64 -3.15
N ASP A 202 -8.16 -1.05 -2.35
CA ASP A 202 -8.07 -2.19 -1.44
C ASP A 202 -9.22 -3.17 -1.74
N SER A 203 -8.97 -4.47 -1.54
CA SER A 203 -9.94 -5.53 -1.80
C SER A 203 -10.30 -6.24 -0.51
N LYS A 204 -11.60 -6.21 -0.14
CA LYS A 204 -12.09 -6.79 1.12
C LYS A 204 -11.34 -6.30 2.37
N ARG A 205 -10.77 -5.12 2.29
CA ARG A 205 -10.11 -4.40 3.36
C ARG A 205 -10.60 -2.96 3.36
N ILE A 206 -10.75 -2.37 4.52
CA ILE A 206 -11.17 -0.97 4.66
C ILE A 206 -10.05 -0.05 4.17
N PRO A 207 -10.29 0.77 3.14
CA PRO A 207 -9.33 1.76 2.69
C PRO A 207 -9.03 2.80 3.77
N ASP A 208 -7.76 3.14 3.95
CA ASP A 208 -7.34 4.15 4.92
C ASP A 208 -7.46 5.56 4.31
N VAL A 209 -8.25 6.43 4.95
CA VAL A 209 -8.50 7.79 4.45
C VAL A 209 -7.62 8.86 5.10
N ILE A 210 -6.64 8.50 5.93
CA ILE A 210 -5.90 9.45 6.75
C ILE A 210 -5.25 10.58 5.93
N ASP A 211 -4.70 10.27 4.78
CA ASP A 211 -3.99 11.19 3.90
C ASP A 211 -4.79 11.57 2.64
N SER A 212 -6.05 11.14 2.55
CA SER A 212 -6.85 11.28 1.33
C SER A 212 -7.50 12.65 1.14
N ASP A 213 -7.69 13.02 -0.11
CA ASP A 213 -8.71 13.96 -0.58
C ASP A 213 -9.88 13.12 -1.14
N LEU A 214 -10.94 12.95 -0.35
CA LEU A 214 -12.04 12.04 -0.70
C LEU A 214 -12.75 12.38 -2.02
N PRO A 215 -13.12 13.65 -2.31
CA PRO A 215 -13.69 14.03 -3.58
C PRO A 215 -12.80 13.67 -4.77
N ARG A 216 -11.51 13.99 -4.71
CA ARG A 216 -10.55 13.68 -5.78
C ARG A 216 -10.26 12.18 -5.89
N TRP A 217 -10.25 11.47 -4.77
CA TRP A 217 -10.11 10.01 -4.82
C TRP A 217 -11.27 9.37 -5.57
N ARG A 218 -12.51 9.76 -5.29
CA ARG A 218 -13.69 9.29 -6.03
C ARG A 218 -13.64 9.65 -7.53
N GLU A 219 -13.06 10.80 -7.89
CA GLU A 219 -12.81 11.15 -9.29
C GLU A 219 -11.74 10.23 -9.91
N ALA A 220 -10.65 9.96 -9.22
CA ALA A 220 -9.63 9.00 -9.64
C ALA A 220 -10.23 7.60 -9.86
N LEU A 221 -11.11 7.13 -8.96
CA LEU A 221 -11.80 5.86 -9.09
C LEU A 221 -12.67 5.81 -10.36
N ARG A 222 -13.39 6.89 -10.71
CA ARG A 222 -14.15 6.96 -11.96
C ARG A 222 -13.24 6.82 -13.18
N THR A 223 -12.06 7.45 -13.15
CA THR A 223 -11.07 7.34 -14.22
C THR A 223 -10.49 5.93 -14.30
N LEU A 224 -10.13 5.31 -13.15
CA LEU A 224 -9.69 3.91 -13.11
C LEU A 224 -10.74 2.96 -13.68
N ARG A 225 -12.01 3.19 -13.37
CA ARG A 225 -13.13 2.39 -13.88
C ARG A 225 -13.25 2.44 -15.41
N ALA A 226 -12.89 3.56 -16.03
CA ALA A 226 -12.95 3.75 -17.48
C ALA A 226 -11.76 3.15 -18.23
N LEU A 227 -10.68 2.77 -17.54
CA LEU A 227 -9.53 2.14 -18.17
C LEU A 227 -9.90 0.78 -18.79
N PRO A 228 -9.24 0.39 -19.89
CA PRO A 228 -9.45 -0.91 -20.52
C PRO A 228 -8.68 -2.03 -19.76
N ALA A 229 -8.61 -1.92 -18.42
CA ALA A 229 -8.02 -2.93 -17.56
C ALA A 229 -9.03 -4.07 -17.29
N GLU A 230 -8.52 -5.29 -17.23
CA GLU A 230 -9.30 -6.50 -16.93
C GLU A 230 -8.93 -7.09 -15.58
N VAL A 231 -7.65 -7.01 -15.21
CA VAL A 231 -7.12 -7.47 -13.93
C VAL A 231 -6.71 -6.26 -13.12
N PHE A 232 -7.21 -6.17 -11.90
CA PHE A 232 -6.91 -5.10 -10.93
C PHE A 232 -6.19 -5.72 -9.73
N VAL A 233 -5.00 -5.23 -9.44
CA VAL A 233 -4.19 -5.59 -8.28
C VAL A 233 -4.29 -4.45 -7.27
N PRO A 234 -4.93 -4.65 -6.11
CA PRO A 234 -5.03 -3.63 -5.07
C PRO A 234 -3.75 -3.55 -4.24
N GLY A 235 -3.62 -2.53 -3.41
CA GLY A 235 -2.56 -2.47 -2.39
C GLY A 235 -2.67 -3.61 -1.38
N HIS A 236 -3.88 -3.94 -0.95
CA HIS A 236 -4.13 -5.06 -0.04
C HIS A 236 -5.30 -5.92 -0.50
N GLY A 237 -5.22 -7.20 -0.11
CA GLY A 237 -6.27 -8.18 -0.40
C GLY A 237 -6.14 -8.79 -1.81
N PRO A 238 -7.07 -9.67 -2.19
CA PRO A 238 -6.98 -10.40 -3.45
C PRO A 238 -7.13 -9.50 -4.68
N ASP A 239 -6.44 -9.87 -5.75
CA ASP A 239 -6.68 -9.33 -7.08
C ASP A 239 -8.10 -9.62 -7.57
N GLY A 240 -8.53 -8.93 -8.60
CA GLY A 240 -9.88 -9.09 -9.12
C GLY A 240 -10.14 -8.25 -10.36
N ASP A 241 -11.37 -7.80 -10.49
CA ASP A 241 -11.84 -7.05 -11.64
C ASP A 241 -12.34 -5.64 -11.26
N ARG A 242 -12.93 -4.96 -12.24
CA ARG A 242 -13.48 -3.60 -12.12
C ARG A 242 -14.48 -3.41 -10.97
N ARG A 243 -15.17 -4.47 -10.52
CA ARG A 243 -16.11 -4.40 -9.39
C ARG A 243 -15.45 -3.93 -8.09
N MET A 244 -14.13 -4.16 -7.96
CA MET A 244 -13.35 -3.64 -6.85
C MET A 244 -13.40 -2.10 -6.78
N VAL A 245 -13.29 -1.41 -7.92
CA VAL A 245 -13.39 0.06 -8.00
C VAL A 245 -14.76 0.52 -7.48
N ASP A 246 -15.84 -0.16 -7.89
CA ASP A 246 -17.20 0.16 -7.45
C ASP A 246 -17.39 -0.06 -5.94
N GLN A 247 -16.74 -1.06 -5.37
CA GLN A 247 -16.81 -1.36 -3.95
C GLN A 247 -16.10 -0.28 -3.11
N VAL A 248 -14.91 0.14 -3.52
CA VAL A 248 -14.17 1.22 -2.84
C VAL A 248 -14.94 2.54 -2.96
N ASP A 249 -15.46 2.89 -4.14
CA ASP A 249 -16.25 4.13 -4.31
C ASP A 249 -17.50 4.14 -3.42
N ARG A 250 -18.24 3.02 -3.35
CA ARG A 250 -19.39 2.89 -2.44
C ARG A 250 -19.01 3.05 -0.98
N TYR A 251 -17.89 2.45 -0.54
CA TYR A 251 -17.41 2.62 0.81
C TYR A 251 -17.15 4.10 1.14
N LEU A 252 -16.41 4.80 0.28
CA LEU A 252 -16.09 6.21 0.46
C LEU A 252 -17.34 7.09 0.44
N ASP A 253 -18.30 6.78 -0.42
CA ASP A 253 -19.60 7.48 -0.50
C ASP A 253 -20.41 7.34 0.78
N GLN A 254 -20.62 6.09 1.22
CA GLN A 254 -21.38 5.80 2.44
C GLN A 254 -20.71 6.37 3.69
N LEU A 255 -19.40 6.25 3.80
CA LEU A 255 -18.62 6.84 4.89
C LEU A 255 -18.81 8.36 4.95
N SER A 256 -18.64 9.04 3.81
CA SER A 256 -18.78 10.49 3.69
C SER A 256 -20.22 10.94 4.04
N ALA A 257 -21.22 10.30 3.45
CA ALA A 257 -22.62 10.63 3.69
C ALA A 257 -23.01 10.46 5.17
N ARG A 258 -22.57 9.35 5.79
CA ARG A 258 -22.90 9.08 7.19
C ARG A 258 -22.19 10.04 8.15
N ALA A 259 -20.90 10.28 7.96
CA ALA A 259 -20.12 11.22 8.76
C ALA A 259 -20.67 12.65 8.64
N HIS A 260 -21.06 13.09 7.43
CA HIS A 260 -21.67 14.39 7.20
C HIS A 260 -23.04 14.51 7.90
N ALA A 261 -23.89 13.48 7.83
CA ALA A 261 -25.20 13.48 8.50
C ALA A 261 -25.07 13.59 10.03
N LEU A 262 -24.11 12.84 10.63
CA LEU A 262 -23.84 12.90 12.06
C LEU A 262 -23.33 14.30 12.47
N GLN A 263 -22.42 14.88 11.70
CA GLN A 263 -21.88 16.21 11.96
C GLN A 263 -22.97 17.29 11.85
N SER A 264 -23.81 17.25 10.81
CA SER A 264 -24.91 18.19 10.63
C SER A 264 -26.00 18.04 11.70
N GLY A 265 -26.18 16.85 12.25
CA GLY A 265 -27.08 16.54 13.36
C GLY A 265 -26.52 16.89 14.74
N GLY A 266 -25.27 17.37 14.83
CA GLY A 266 -24.64 17.75 16.11
C GLY A 266 -24.28 16.57 16.99
N ALA A 267 -24.06 15.36 16.43
CA ALA A 267 -23.62 14.19 17.18
C ALA A 267 -22.25 14.45 17.82
N PRO A 268 -21.99 14.08 19.09
CA PRO A 268 -20.69 14.24 19.69
C PRO A 268 -19.68 13.31 19.03
N LEU A 269 -18.43 13.77 18.86
CA LEU A 269 -17.35 13.00 18.23
C LEU A 269 -17.15 11.62 18.85
N SER A 270 -17.37 11.47 20.16
CA SER A 270 -17.27 10.18 20.87
C SER A 270 -18.18 9.10 20.30
N ASP A 271 -19.32 9.48 19.77
CA ASP A 271 -20.35 8.56 19.29
C ASP A 271 -20.19 8.20 17.81
N VAL A 272 -19.43 9.02 17.07
CA VAL A 272 -19.26 8.90 15.61
C VAL A 272 -18.73 7.54 15.17
N PRO A 273 -17.70 6.94 15.79
CA PRO A 273 -17.18 5.64 15.37
C PRO A 273 -18.25 4.51 15.43
N ASP A 274 -19.11 4.54 16.43
CA ASP A 274 -20.17 3.54 16.58
C ASP A 274 -21.42 3.86 15.72
N ALA A 275 -21.75 5.15 15.60
CA ALA A 275 -22.88 5.62 14.83
C ALA A 275 -22.65 5.55 13.30
N THR A 276 -21.42 5.41 12.85
CA THR A 276 -21.07 5.28 11.42
C THR A 276 -21.03 3.80 10.99
N SER A 277 -22.01 2.99 11.39
CA SER A 277 -22.08 1.60 10.96
C SER A 277 -22.37 1.48 9.46
N LEU A 278 -21.57 0.67 8.76
CA LEU A 278 -21.72 0.32 7.35
C LEU A 278 -21.77 -1.21 7.20
N PRO A 279 -22.95 -1.84 7.36
CA PRO A 279 -23.09 -3.29 7.43
C PRO A 279 -22.59 -4.03 6.17
N GLU A 280 -22.64 -3.40 5.00
CA GLU A 280 -22.11 -3.94 3.74
C GLU A 280 -20.62 -4.29 3.86
N PHE A 281 -19.87 -3.55 4.68
CA PHE A 281 -18.42 -3.65 4.82
C PHE A 281 -17.99 -4.28 6.14
N ALA A 282 -18.91 -4.69 7.01
CA ALA A 282 -18.58 -5.20 8.34
C ALA A 282 -17.70 -6.46 8.35
N GLY A 283 -17.72 -7.24 7.26
CA GLY A 283 -16.86 -8.40 7.08
C GLY A 283 -15.49 -8.09 6.42
N TRP A 284 -15.19 -6.82 6.15
CA TRP A 284 -13.92 -6.45 5.56
C TRP A 284 -12.82 -6.36 6.63
N ASP A 285 -11.62 -6.76 6.26
CA ASP A 285 -10.42 -6.60 7.10
C ASP A 285 -10.29 -5.14 7.57
N GLN A 286 -9.89 -4.92 8.83
CA GLN A 286 -9.75 -3.59 9.46
C GLN A 286 -11.06 -2.83 9.72
N TYR A 287 -12.23 -3.48 9.67
CA TYR A 287 -13.48 -2.78 9.94
C TYR A 287 -13.54 -2.24 11.39
N ASP A 288 -13.16 -3.03 12.37
CA ASP A 288 -13.23 -2.64 13.79
C ASP A 288 -12.16 -1.62 14.21
N THR A 289 -11.16 -1.37 13.36
CA THR A 289 -10.04 -0.46 13.63
C THR A 289 -10.01 0.73 12.66
N VAL A 290 -9.68 0.48 11.40
CA VAL A 290 -9.51 1.54 10.40
C VAL A 290 -10.82 2.22 10.07
N HIS A 291 -11.94 1.49 9.95
CA HIS A 291 -13.24 2.13 9.65
C HIS A 291 -13.66 3.08 10.76
N ARG A 292 -13.52 2.69 12.03
CA ARG A 292 -13.84 3.54 13.19
C ARG A 292 -13.02 4.83 13.20
N ARG A 293 -11.72 4.73 12.90
CA ARG A 293 -10.83 5.88 12.75
C ARG A 293 -11.23 6.75 11.56
N ASN A 294 -11.52 6.15 10.43
CA ASN A 294 -11.96 6.86 9.22
C ASN A 294 -13.21 7.68 9.48
N ALA A 295 -14.20 7.12 10.20
CA ALA A 295 -15.42 7.80 10.57
C ALA A 295 -15.14 9.10 11.35
N ALA A 296 -14.31 9.01 12.39
CA ALA A 296 -13.90 10.17 13.18
C ALA A 296 -13.13 11.21 12.35
N LEU A 297 -12.19 10.76 11.50
CA LEU A 297 -11.41 11.65 10.64
C LEU A 297 -12.28 12.42 9.64
N VAL A 298 -13.22 11.73 8.98
CA VAL A 298 -14.11 12.38 8.00
C VAL A 298 -15.07 13.34 8.69
N TYR A 299 -15.60 12.98 9.84
CA TYR A 299 -16.42 13.87 10.68
C TYR A 299 -15.68 15.17 11.01
N LEU A 300 -14.44 15.06 11.53
CA LEU A 300 -13.60 16.21 11.88
C LEU A 300 -13.25 17.09 10.66
N ARG A 301 -13.15 16.52 9.46
CA ARG A 301 -12.96 17.30 8.23
C ARG A 301 -14.17 18.18 7.95
N TYR A 302 -15.41 17.67 8.11
CA TYR A 302 -16.63 18.45 7.94
C TYR A 302 -16.78 19.53 9.01
N GLU A 303 -16.46 19.24 10.27
CA GLU A 303 -16.44 20.29 11.32
C GLU A 303 -15.48 21.43 10.95
N ARG A 304 -14.27 21.08 10.54
CA ARG A 304 -13.27 22.07 10.15
C ARG A 304 -13.76 22.92 8.98
N GLU A 305 -14.34 22.31 7.96
CA GLU A 305 -14.89 23.04 6.81
C GLU A 305 -15.99 24.03 7.21
N GLN A 306 -16.87 23.64 8.13
CA GLN A 306 -17.90 24.56 8.64
C GLN A 306 -17.29 25.76 9.40
N LEU A 307 -16.31 25.52 10.26
CA LEU A 307 -15.62 26.58 10.99
C LEU A 307 -14.97 27.62 10.04
N TYR A 308 -14.44 27.18 8.92
CA TYR A 308 -13.83 28.08 7.93
C TYR A 308 -14.84 28.73 6.97
N LYS A 309 -16.00 28.14 6.76
CA LYS A 309 -17.10 28.71 5.95
C LYS A 309 -17.96 29.70 6.74
N SER A 310 -17.98 29.64 8.07
CA SER A 310 -18.68 30.62 8.91
C SER A 310 -17.96 31.96 8.81
N PRO A 311 -18.64 33.07 8.43
CA PRO A 311 -18.00 34.38 8.36
C PRO A 311 -17.44 34.74 9.74
N ARG A 312 -16.15 35.01 9.82
CA ARG A 312 -15.58 35.71 10.99
C ARG A 312 -16.17 37.11 10.99
N GLY A 313 -17.15 37.36 11.83
CA GLY A 313 -17.62 38.72 12.06
C GLY A 313 -19.12 38.91 11.92
N ALA A 314 -19.88 38.43 12.87
CA ALA A 314 -20.92 39.25 13.45
C ALA A 314 -20.31 39.76 14.78
N SER A 315 -19.64 40.88 14.73
CA SER A 315 -19.40 41.67 15.93
C SER A 315 -20.73 41.88 16.62
N ALA A 316 -20.84 41.35 17.83
CA ALA A 316 -21.96 41.61 18.69
C ALA A 316 -22.08 43.11 18.93
N PRO A 317 -23.33 43.60 19.09
CA PRO A 317 -23.61 45.02 19.34
C PRO A 317 -23.06 45.53 20.67
#